data_8af3c18bc86ffcdd0f97868d2f55dea5
#
_entry.id   8af3c18bc86ffcdd0f97868d2f55dea5
#
_cell.length_a   1.000
_cell.length_b   1.000
_cell.length_c   1.000
_cell.angle_alpha   90.00
_cell.angle_beta   90.00
_cell.angle_gamma   90.00
#
_symmetry.space_group_name_H-M   'P 1'
#
loop_
_entity.id
_entity.type
_entity.pdbx_description
1 polymer ?
#
loop_
_entity_poly.entity_id
_entity_poly.type
_entity_poly.pdbx_seq_one_letter_code
_entity_poly.pdbx_strand_id
1 'polypeptide(L)'
;MLAMGDRNEFCSLDGNNSPKWSVFNALAWKLTPDWQWLHLDGGQAQLMGYKRAWITYNRSRILSAARSNLIPGDFLGCVILNEVGGDPPWIKRNLVMPARQYLFWTKPPMQTSEGAIKMQLQAALSVLGHSGKELSWKQQNELTACLETDAFNIDVVARFLRKMILFDYPNINTQTLTDEQFVIAGSRYNRGTARPLKDFIQSLKDLPGKSDRTYTEYGRAMLRHRAEVKALLGL
;
A
#
# COMPACT_ATOMS: atom_id res chain seq x y z
N MET A 1 29.73 -5.13 -19.23
CA MET A 1 29.44 -6.16 -18.21
C MET A 1 28.35 -5.59 -17.32
N LEU A 2 27.09 -5.91 -17.57
CA LEU A 2 25.97 -5.50 -16.70
C LEU A 2 26.12 -6.32 -15.40
N ALA A 3 26.24 -5.64 -14.27
CA ALA A 3 26.24 -6.29 -12.97
C ALA A 3 24.96 -7.14 -12.89
N MET A 4 25.14 -8.46 -12.73
CA MET A 4 24.03 -9.34 -12.42
C MET A 4 23.49 -8.85 -11.08
N GLY A 5 22.28 -8.27 -11.08
CA GLY A 5 21.63 -7.87 -9.85
C GLY A 5 21.53 -9.06 -8.90
N ASP A 6 21.69 -8.81 -7.63
CA ASP A 6 21.57 -9.84 -6.60
C ASP A 6 20.18 -10.50 -6.72
N ARG A 7 20.16 -11.82 -6.86
CA ARG A 7 18.94 -12.62 -6.92
C ARG A 7 18.64 -13.22 -5.56
N ASN A 8 17.37 -13.26 -5.22
CA ASN A 8 16.87 -14.04 -4.10
C ASN A 8 15.65 -14.89 -4.50
N GLU A 9 15.04 -15.59 -3.55
CA GLU A 9 13.92 -16.52 -3.82
C GLU A 9 12.71 -15.83 -4.48
N PHE A 10 12.47 -14.53 -4.23
CA PHE A 10 11.25 -13.82 -4.64
C PHE A 10 11.44 -12.89 -5.82
N CYS A 11 12.61 -12.26 -5.97
CA CYS A 11 12.86 -11.27 -7.02
C CYS A 11 14.33 -11.09 -7.36
N SER A 12 14.62 -10.39 -8.47
CA SER A 12 15.93 -9.77 -8.71
C SER A 12 15.94 -8.40 -8.05
N LEU A 13 17.00 -8.08 -7.30
CA LEU A 13 17.15 -6.79 -6.66
C LEU A 13 17.73 -5.78 -7.65
N ASP A 14 16.91 -4.82 -8.08
CA ASP A 14 17.32 -3.72 -8.93
C ASP A 14 17.58 -2.48 -8.08
N GLY A 15 18.54 -1.66 -8.50
CA GLY A 15 18.74 -0.32 -7.92
C GLY A 15 17.47 0.52 -8.08
N ASN A 16 16.95 1.06 -6.99
CA ASN A 16 15.77 1.90 -7.00
C ASN A 16 16.15 3.37 -6.78
N ASN A 17 15.90 4.23 -7.78
CA ASN A 17 16.19 5.66 -7.76
C ASN A 17 14.95 6.53 -7.44
N SER A 18 13.91 5.97 -6.83
CA SER A 18 12.70 6.71 -6.50
C SER A 18 12.96 7.83 -5.46
N PRO A 19 12.06 8.83 -5.39
CA PRO A 19 12.11 9.84 -4.34
C PRO A 19 12.18 9.19 -2.95
N LYS A 20 13.13 9.62 -2.12
CA LYS A 20 13.39 9.02 -0.81
C LYS A 20 12.72 9.82 0.30
N TRP A 21 12.07 9.11 1.20
CA TRP A 21 11.55 9.66 2.46
C TRP A 21 12.53 9.33 3.58
N SER A 22 13.26 10.34 4.04
CA SER A 22 14.29 10.18 5.06
C SER A 22 13.72 10.21 6.47
N VAL A 23 14.56 9.85 7.47
CA VAL A 23 14.22 10.02 8.91
C VAL A 23 13.92 11.48 9.23
N PHE A 24 14.69 12.40 8.67
CA PHE A 24 14.47 13.84 8.87
C PHE A 24 13.12 14.29 8.30
N ASN A 25 12.72 13.79 7.14
CA ASN A 25 11.39 14.03 6.59
C ASN A 25 10.27 13.47 7.50
N ALA A 26 10.47 12.25 8.04
CA ALA A 26 9.51 11.64 8.97
C ALA A 26 9.41 12.41 10.29
N LEU A 27 10.53 12.89 10.83
CA LEU A 27 10.56 13.74 12.02
C LEU A 27 9.89 15.08 11.76
N ALA A 28 10.24 15.75 10.66
CA ALA A 28 9.61 17.00 10.27
C ALA A 28 8.09 16.85 10.13
N TRP A 29 7.62 15.79 9.45
CA TRP A 29 6.20 15.49 9.35
C TRP A 29 5.53 15.30 10.73
N LYS A 30 6.14 14.55 11.64
CA LYS A 30 5.57 14.25 12.96
C LYS A 30 5.62 15.43 13.92
N LEU A 31 6.66 16.27 13.82
CA LEU A 31 6.91 17.37 14.78
C LEU A 31 6.38 18.71 14.31
N THR A 32 6.06 18.87 13.03
CA THR A 32 5.50 20.12 12.51
C THR A 32 3.99 20.09 12.63
N PRO A 33 3.38 20.84 13.56
CA PRO A 33 1.93 20.85 13.74
C PRO A 33 1.25 21.53 12.55
N ASP A 34 0.01 21.11 12.27
CA ASP A 34 -0.87 21.81 11.36
C ASP A 34 -1.38 23.09 12.03
N TRP A 35 -1.14 24.24 11.39
CA TRP A 35 -1.56 25.53 11.89
C TRP A 35 -2.72 26.04 11.04
N GLN A 36 -3.88 25.37 11.19
CA GLN A 36 -5.08 25.65 10.38
C GLN A 36 -5.52 27.12 10.44
N TRP A 37 -5.36 27.80 11.57
CA TRP A 37 -5.66 29.21 11.73
C TRP A 37 -4.71 30.16 10.95
N LEU A 38 -3.52 29.68 10.56
CA LEU A 38 -2.58 30.38 9.67
C LEU A 38 -2.62 29.83 8.24
N HIS A 39 -3.55 28.91 7.91
CA HIS A 39 -3.59 28.17 6.64
C HIS A 39 -2.28 27.46 6.29
N LEU A 40 -1.56 26.97 7.29
CA LEU A 40 -0.34 26.18 7.16
C LEU A 40 -0.65 24.72 7.44
N ASP A 41 -0.43 23.87 6.44
CA ASP A 41 -0.69 22.42 6.52
C ASP A 41 0.40 21.63 7.26
N GLY A 42 1.37 22.32 7.87
CA GLY A 42 2.45 21.71 8.64
C GLY A 42 3.19 20.62 7.88
N GLY A 43 3.51 19.55 8.58
CA GLY A 43 4.20 18.39 7.98
C GLY A 43 3.35 17.59 7.01
N GLN A 44 2.03 17.76 6.99
CA GLN A 44 1.12 17.06 6.06
C GLN A 44 1.32 17.52 4.62
N ALA A 45 1.52 18.81 4.38
CA ALA A 45 1.80 19.32 3.04
C ALA A 45 3.09 18.71 2.46
N GLN A 46 4.15 18.60 3.30
CA GLN A 46 5.41 17.97 2.91
C GLN A 46 5.22 16.48 2.58
N LEU A 47 4.48 15.75 3.40
CA LEU A 47 4.17 14.33 3.16
C LEU A 47 3.36 14.16 1.88
N MET A 48 2.35 14.98 1.65
CA MET A 48 1.54 14.91 0.43
C MET A 48 2.35 15.28 -0.81
N GLY A 49 3.24 16.27 -0.73
CA GLY A 49 4.19 16.61 -1.79
C GLY A 49 5.08 15.42 -2.18
N TYR A 50 5.63 14.73 -1.17
CA TYR A 50 6.40 13.51 -1.38
C TYR A 50 5.59 12.39 -2.07
N LYS A 51 4.38 12.13 -1.60
CA LYS A 51 3.49 11.09 -2.16
C LYS A 51 3.17 11.36 -3.64
N ARG A 52 2.88 12.62 -3.99
CA ARG A 52 2.66 13.06 -5.38
C ARG A 52 3.89 12.85 -6.24
N ALA A 53 5.06 13.26 -5.77
CA ALA A 53 6.34 13.09 -6.47
C ALA A 53 6.63 11.59 -6.71
N TRP A 54 6.37 10.73 -5.72
CA TRP A 54 6.56 9.29 -5.82
C TRP A 54 5.64 8.65 -6.87
N ILE A 55 4.36 9.03 -6.92
CA ILE A 55 3.41 8.55 -7.93
C ILE A 55 3.84 9.02 -9.32
N THR A 56 4.21 10.28 -9.48
CA THR A 56 4.67 10.84 -10.76
C THR A 56 5.92 10.14 -11.26
N TYR A 57 6.89 9.90 -10.38
CA TYR A 57 8.12 9.17 -10.70
C TYR A 57 7.84 7.73 -11.14
N ASN A 58 6.93 7.03 -10.45
CA ASN A 58 6.58 5.63 -10.72
C ASN A 58 5.40 5.48 -11.68
N ARG A 59 4.94 6.54 -12.34
CA ARG A 59 3.75 6.56 -13.23
C ARG A 59 3.73 5.40 -14.21
N SER A 60 4.81 5.19 -14.96
CA SER A 60 4.89 4.13 -15.95
C SER A 60 4.80 2.73 -15.34
N ARG A 61 5.42 2.52 -14.18
CA ARG A 61 5.37 1.26 -13.43
C ARG A 61 3.96 0.99 -12.90
N ILE A 62 3.30 2.01 -12.35
CA ILE A 62 1.93 1.93 -11.83
C ILE A 62 0.96 1.55 -12.96
N LEU A 63 1.02 2.26 -14.09
CA LEU A 63 0.15 1.99 -15.23
C LEU A 63 0.43 0.63 -15.86
N SER A 64 1.69 0.20 -15.93
CA SER A 64 2.06 -1.12 -16.42
C SER A 64 1.54 -2.23 -15.50
N ALA A 65 1.76 -2.12 -14.19
CA ALA A 65 1.28 -3.11 -13.22
C ALA A 65 -0.26 -3.19 -13.19
N ALA A 66 -0.94 -2.05 -13.26
CA ALA A 66 -2.40 -2.01 -13.33
C ALA A 66 -2.93 -2.75 -14.57
N ARG A 67 -2.36 -2.49 -15.74
CA ARG A 67 -2.72 -3.20 -16.98
C ARG A 67 -2.43 -4.70 -16.90
N SER A 68 -1.25 -5.10 -16.47
CA SER A 68 -0.86 -6.51 -16.34
C SER A 68 -1.73 -7.29 -15.37
N ASN A 69 -2.24 -6.61 -14.35
CA ASN A 69 -3.12 -7.20 -13.35
C ASN A 69 -4.62 -6.92 -13.59
N LEU A 70 -4.97 -6.32 -14.74
CA LEU A 70 -6.36 -6.06 -15.14
C LEU A 70 -7.16 -5.28 -14.08
N ILE A 71 -6.58 -4.23 -13.50
CA ILE A 71 -7.24 -3.32 -12.54
C ILE A 71 -7.13 -1.86 -13.02
N PRO A 72 -8.01 -0.93 -12.56
CA PRO A 72 -7.90 0.47 -12.93
C PRO A 72 -6.60 1.09 -12.40
N GLY A 73 -5.91 1.89 -13.23
CA GLY A 73 -4.69 2.57 -12.84
C GLY A 73 -4.91 3.57 -11.69
N ASP A 74 -6.02 4.29 -11.72
CA ASP A 74 -6.44 5.21 -10.66
C ASP A 74 -6.73 4.49 -9.33
N PHE A 75 -7.27 3.28 -9.36
CA PHE A 75 -7.49 2.46 -8.18
C PHE A 75 -6.16 2.09 -7.48
N LEU A 76 -5.20 1.57 -8.25
CA LEU A 76 -3.86 1.28 -7.75
C LEU A 76 -3.17 2.54 -7.23
N GLY A 77 -3.23 3.63 -8.00
CA GLY A 77 -2.64 4.92 -7.62
C GLY A 77 -3.22 5.52 -6.34
N CYS A 78 -4.52 5.34 -6.08
CA CYS A 78 -5.16 5.80 -4.83
C CYS A 78 -4.68 5.01 -3.60
N VAL A 79 -4.49 3.70 -3.70
CA VAL A 79 -3.86 2.92 -2.61
C VAL A 79 -2.45 3.41 -2.37
N ILE A 80 -1.67 3.63 -3.43
CA ILE A 80 -0.30 4.15 -3.34
C ILE A 80 -0.29 5.51 -2.64
N LEU A 81 -1.18 6.44 -3.00
CA LEU A 81 -1.26 7.75 -2.36
C LEU A 81 -1.57 7.63 -0.85
N ASN A 82 -2.41 6.69 -0.45
CA ASN A 82 -2.69 6.48 0.97
C ASN A 82 -1.47 5.92 1.73
N GLU A 83 -0.75 4.97 1.15
CA GLU A 83 0.25 4.16 1.86
C GLU A 83 1.68 4.72 1.82
N VAL A 84 2.08 5.36 0.72
CA VAL A 84 3.46 5.83 0.54
C VAL A 84 3.85 6.87 1.58
N GLY A 85 5.07 6.77 2.11
CA GLY A 85 5.60 7.67 3.15
C GLY A 85 5.38 7.15 4.58
N GLY A 86 5.66 7.98 5.55
CA GLY A 86 5.57 7.64 6.99
C GLY A 86 6.90 7.15 7.57
N ASP A 87 6.92 5.99 8.25
CA ASP A 87 8.14 5.50 8.89
C ASP A 87 9.14 4.98 7.86
N PRO A 88 10.42 5.38 7.95
CA PRO A 88 11.45 4.95 7.02
C PRO A 88 11.66 3.42 7.04
N PRO A 89 11.89 2.78 5.88
CA PRO A 89 12.04 1.31 5.79
C PRO A 89 13.14 0.75 6.69
N TRP A 90 14.27 1.44 6.84
CA TRP A 90 15.39 0.96 7.65
C TRP A 90 15.05 0.79 9.14
N ILE A 91 14.17 1.63 9.70
CA ILE A 91 13.69 1.50 11.08
C ILE A 91 12.91 0.20 11.24
N LYS A 92 12.03 -0.09 10.28
CA LYS A 92 11.25 -1.32 10.29
C LYS A 92 12.14 -2.55 10.19
N ARG A 93 13.04 -2.58 9.23
CA ARG A 93 13.93 -3.72 8.98
C ARG A 93 14.88 -3.98 10.14
N ASN A 94 15.52 -2.94 10.68
CA ASN A 94 16.59 -3.10 11.67
C ASN A 94 16.11 -3.10 13.14
N LEU A 95 14.93 -2.56 13.42
CA LEU A 95 14.41 -2.46 14.78
C LEU A 95 13.07 -3.20 14.96
N VAL A 96 12.11 -2.96 14.09
CA VAL A 96 10.74 -3.48 14.28
C VAL A 96 10.66 -4.97 13.98
N MET A 97 11.26 -5.44 12.88
CA MET A 97 11.23 -6.87 12.51
C MET A 97 11.98 -7.74 13.53
N PRO A 98 13.22 -7.44 13.94
CA PRO A 98 13.87 -8.18 15.00
C PRO A 98 13.08 -8.17 16.31
N ALA A 99 12.55 -7.01 16.72
CA ALA A 99 11.70 -6.94 17.91
C ALA A 99 10.49 -7.87 17.81
N ARG A 100 9.81 -7.93 16.67
CA ARG A 100 8.67 -8.84 16.45
C ARG A 100 9.06 -10.31 16.43
N GLN A 101 10.28 -10.62 16.02
CA GLN A 101 10.78 -11.99 16.04
C GLN A 101 11.02 -12.51 17.47
N TYR A 102 11.47 -11.65 18.37
CA TYR A 102 11.91 -12.05 19.71
C TYR A 102 10.96 -11.64 20.85
N LEU A 103 10.06 -10.68 20.60
CA LEU A 103 9.17 -10.16 21.63
C LEU A 103 7.74 -10.67 21.38
N PHE A 104 7.32 -11.67 22.14
CA PHE A 104 6.03 -12.39 21.99
C PHE A 104 4.78 -11.50 22.17
N TRP A 105 4.90 -10.32 22.79
CA TRP A 105 3.79 -9.36 22.94
C TRP A 105 3.61 -8.42 21.73
N THR A 106 4.46 -8.54 20.71
CA THR A 106 4.32 -7.76 19.49
C THR A 106 3.54 -8.53 18.42
N LYS A 107 3.14 -7.83 17.33
CA LYS A 107 2.50 -8.51 16.19
C LYS A 107 3.46 -9.52 15.56
N PRO A 108 2.95 -10.67 15.06
CA PRO A 108 3.79 -11.64 14.36
C PRO A 108 4.59 -10.99 13.21
N PRO A 109 5.83 -11.42 12.93
CA PRO A 109 6.67 -10.89 11.87
C PRO A 109 5.96 -10.83 10.51
N MET A 110 5.18 -11.85 10.18
CA MET A 110 4.41 -11.95 8.93
C MET A 110 3.34 -10.88 8.75
N GLN A 111 2.93 -10.20 9.83
CA GLN A 111 2.01 -9.05 9.81
C GLN A 111 2.75 -7.71 9.73
N THR A 112 4.07 -7.71 9.57
CA THR A 112 4.83 -6.49 9.33
C THR A 112 4.57 -6.00 7.91
N SER A 113 4.31 -4.70 7.79
CA SER A 113 4.10 -4.04 6.49
C SER A 113 5.41 -3.47 5.99
N GLU A 114 5.84 -3.89 4.81
CA GLU A 114 7.12 -3.57 4.20
C GLU A 114 6.96 -2.86 2.86
N GLY A 115 8.05 -2.26 2.39
CA GLY A 115 8.08 -1.49 1.15
C GLY A 115 7.45 -0.10 1.27
N ALA A 116 7.53 0.66 0.19
CA ALA A 116 6.98 2.01 0.11
C ALA A 116 5.45 2.02 0.26
N ILE A 117 4.77 1.01 -0.28
CA ILE A 117 3.31 0.85 -0.26
C ILE A 117 2.86 -0.09 0.89
N LYS A 118 3.62 -0.22 1.94
CA LYS A 118 3.29 -0.89 3.22
C LYS A 118 2.52 -2.22 3.10
N MET A 119 3.00 -3.13 2.24
CA MET A 119 2.42 -4.46 2.06
C MET A 119 2.81 -5.40 3.21
N GLN A 120 1.85 -6.07 3.85
CA GLN A 120 2.14 -7.11 4.84
C GLN A 120 2.74 -8.34 4.16
N LEU A 121 3.77 -8.97 4.79
CA LEU A 121 4.44 -10.14 4.24
C LEU A 121 3.46 -11.28 3.93
N GLN A 122 2.52 -11.57 4.84
CA GLN A 122 1.49 -12.61 4.60
C GLN A 122 0.57 -12.26 3.41
N ALA A 123 0.23 -10.99 3.21
CA ALA A 123 -0.57 -10.55 2.08
C ALA A 123 0.20 -10.70 0.76
N ALA A 124 1.50 -10.34 0.75
CA ALA A 124 2.39 -10.56 -0.39
C ALA A 124 2.47 -12.04 -0.75
N LEU A 125 2.73 -12.93 0.20
CA LEU A 125 2.79 -14.38 -0.03
C LEU A 125 1.49 -14.93 -0.63
N SER A 126 0.36 -14.39 -0.21
CA SER A 126 -0.96 -14.85 -0.70
C SER A 126 -1.19 -14.63 -2.20
N VAL A 127 -0.39 -13.78 -2.85
CA VAL A 127 -0.46 -13.48 -4.29
C VAL A 127 0.79 -13.90 -5.07
N LEU A 128 1.82 -14.37 -4.35
CA LEU A 128 3.04 -14.95 -4.93
C LEU A 128 2.97 -16.49 -5.02
N GLY A 129 1.82 -17.10 -4.73
CA GLY A 129 1.66 -18.57 -4.76
C GLY A 129 2.18 -19.30 -3.53
N HIS A 130 2.45 -18.58 -2.44
CA HIS A 130 2.98 -19.13 -1.20
C HIS A 130 2.02 -18.96 -0.01
N SER A 131 0.72 -18.95 -0.27
CA SER A 131 -0.31 -18.77 0.77
C SER A 131 -0.19 -19.82 1.87
N GLY A 132 -0.19 -19.37 3.13
CA GLY A 132 -0.07 -20.27 4.30
C GLY A 132 1.33 -20.80 4.58
N LYS A 133 2.34 -20.45 3.77
CA LYS A 133 3.74 -20.84 4.01
C LYS A 133 4.30 -20.03 5.19
N GLU A 134 4.87 -20.73 6.16
CA GLU A 134 5.73 -20.11 7.16
C GLU A 134 7.12 -19.87 6.56
N LEU A 135 7.58 -18.62 6.67
CA LEU A 135 8.91 -18.24 6.17
C LEU A 135 9.94 -18.30 7.29
N SER A 136 11.12 -18.87 6.98
CA SER A 136 12.29 -18.70 7.81
C SER A 136 12.68 -17.21 7.89
N TRP A 137 13.46 -16.84 8.90
CA TRP A 137 13.97 -15.47 9.04
C TRP A 137 14.71 -14.97 7.78
N LYS A 138 15.49 -15.84 7.15
CA LYS A 138 16.19 -15.53 5.89
C LYS A 138 15.19 -15.17 4.79
N GLN A 139 14.19 -16.01 4.58
CA GLN A 139 13.16 -15.78 3.55
C GLN A 139 12.30 -14.53 3.83
N GLN A 140 12.01 -14.22 5.11
CA GLN A 140 11.34 -12.98 5.47
C GLN A 140 12.17 -11.74 5.05
N ASN A 141 13.49 -11.76 5.30
CA ASN A 141 14.40 -10.69 4.90
C ASN A 141 14.50 -10.58 3.37
N GLU A 142 14.58 -11.71 2.66
CA GLU A 142 14.60 -11.74 1.19
C GLU A 142 13.32 -11.14 0.60
N LEU A 143 12.14 -11.52 1.11
CA LEU A 143 10.87 -10.93 0.67
C LEU A 143 10.77 -9.44 1.01
N THR A 144 11.24 -9.03 2.19
CA THR A 144 11.30 -7.63 2.58
C THR A 144 12.18 -6.82 1.61
N ALA A 145 13.37 -7.33 1.27
CA ALA A 145 14.26 -6.68 0.30
C ALA A 145 13.59 -6.51 -1.07
N CYS A 146 12.83 -7.50 -1.52
CA CYS A 146 12.04 -7.38 -2.75
C CYS A 146 10.94 -6.31 -2.64
N LEU A 147 10.20 -6.27 -1.52
CA LEU A 147 9.15 -5.27 -1.29
C LEU A 147 9.70 -3.85 -1.14
N GLU A 148 10.98 -3.68 -0.81
CA GLU A 148 11.66 -2.39 -0.80
C GLU A 148 11.98 -1.86 -2.21
N THR A 149 11.87 -2.71 -3.26
CA THR A 149 11.98 -2.26 -4.66
C THR A 149 10.63 -1.80 -5.18
N ASP A 150 10.57 -0.61 -5.80
CA ASP A 150 9.31 -0.02 -6.25
C ASP A 150 8.58 -0.91 -7.25
N ALA A 151 9.28 -1.45 -8.24
CA ALA A 151 8.65 -2.25 -9.30
C ALA A 151 7.97 -3.50 -8.74
N PHE A 152 8.65 -4.24 -7.85
CA PHE A 152 8.10 -5.43 -7.22
C PHE A 152 6.96 -5.08 -6.26
N ASN A 153 7.12 -4.04 -5.43
CA ASN A 153 6.10 -3.62 -4.47
C ASN A 153 4.81 -3.20 -5.19
N ILE A 154 4.90 -2.41 -6.28
CA ILE A 154 3.76 -1.99 -7.09
C ILE A 154 3.04 -3.20 -7.69
N ASP A 155 3.77 -4.16 -8.26
CA ASP A 155 3.17 -5.37 -8.90
C ASP A 155 2.46 -6.24 -7.86
N VAL A 156 3.09 -6.52 -6.73
CA VAL A 156 2.49 -7.33 -5.65
C VAL A 156 1.23 -6.67 -5.10
N VAL A 157 1.25 -5.35 -4.92
CA VAL A 157 0.06 -4.58 -4.49
C VAL A 157 -1.05 -4.67 -5.54
N ALA A 158 -0.73 -4.54 -6.83
CA ALA A 158 -1.72 -4.67 -7.90
C ALA A 158 -2.38 -6.06 -7.92
N ARG A 159 -1.61 -7.13 -7.78
CA ARG A 159 -2.12 -8.52 -7.63
C ARG A 159 -3.04 -8.65 -6.44
N PHE A 160 -2.63 -8.10 -5.30
CA PHE A 160 -3.44 -8.16 -4.08
C PHE A 160 -4.75 -7.38 -4.20
N LEU A 161 -4.72 -6.21 -4.82
CA LEU A 161 -5.93 -5.43 -5.11
C LEU A 161 -6.90 -6.18 -6.02
N ARG A 162 -6.40 -6.82 -7.09
CA ARG A 162 -7.24 -7.69 -7.92
C ARG A 162 -7.87 -8.81 -7.12
N LYS A 163 -7.10 -9.46 -6.24
CA LYS A 163 -7.62 -10.49 -5.34
C LYS A 163 -8.74 -9.95 -4.44
N MET A 164 -8.60 -8.74 -3.91
CA MET A 164 -9.63 -8.11 -3.07
C MET A 164 -10.89 -7.76 -3.85
N ILE A 165 -10.76 -7.30 -5.09
CA ILE A 165 -11.91 -7.08 -5.98
C ILE A 165 -12.67 -8.39 -6.21
N LEU A 166 -11.97 -9.44 -6.63
CA LEU A 166 -12.57 -10.73 -6.96
C LEU A 166 -13.09 -11.49 -5.74
N PHE A 167 -12.62 -11.17 -4.53
CA PHE A 167 -13.13 -11.76 -3.30
C PHE A 167 -14.60 -11.41 -3.06
N ASP A 168 -14.99 -10.18 -3.27
CA ASP A 168 -16.38 -9.73 -3.08
C ASP A 168 -17.19 -9.80 -4.39
N TYR A 169 -16.54 -9.70 -5.54
CA TYR A 169 -17.16 -9.59 -6.86
C TYR A 169 -16.49 -10.54 -7.88
N PRO A 170 -16.67 -11.86 -7.78
CA PRO A 170 -15.89 -12.83 -8.55
C PRO A 170 -16.13 -12.78 -10.07
N ASN A 171 -17.27 -12.23 -10.51
CA ASN A 171 -17.70 -12.28 -11.91
C ASN A 171 -17.70 -10.92 -12.62
N ILE A 172 -17.04 -9.90 -12.05
CA ILE A 172 -17.01 -8.57 -12.69
C ILE A 172 -15.78 -8.38 -13.59
N ASN A 173 -15.89 -7.40 -14.49
CA ASN A 173 -14.71 -6.86 -15.16
C ASN A 173 -13.93 -6.00 -14.15
N THR A 174 -12.79 -6.50 -13.68
CA THR A 174 -11.97 -5.82 -12.67
C THR A 174 -11.33 -4.52 -13.17
N GLN A 175 -11.34 -4.25 -14.47
CA GLN A 175 -10.82 -3.01 -15.06
C GLN A 175 -11.78 -1.82 -14.94
N THR A 176 -13.06 -2.11 -14.66
CA THR A 176 -14.09 -1.08 -14.52
C THR A 176 -14.85 -1.29 -13.21
N LEU A 177 -14.63 -0.40 -12.25
CA LEU A 177 -15.27 -0.48 -10.93
C LEU A 177 -16.28 0.65 -10.78
N THR A 178 -17.48 0.33 -10.27
CA THR A 178 -18.37 1.35 -9.71
C THR A 178 -17.74 1.99 -8.48
N ASP A 179 -18.22 3.16 -8.05
CA ASP A 179 -17.70 3.81 -6.85
C ASP A 179 -17.90 2.95 -5.58
N GLU A 180 -18.99 2.19 -5.50
CA GLU A 180 -19.21 1.22 -4.42
C GLU A 180 -18.13 0.15 -4.42
N GLN A 181 -17.89 -0.50 -5.55
CA GLN A 181 -16.88 -1.55 -5.71
C GLN A 181 -15.47 -1.00 -5.42
N PHE A 182 -15.17 0.21 -5.90
CA PHE A 182 -13.92 0.90 -5.65
C PHE A 182 -13.68 1.13 -4.15
N VAL A 183 -14.70 1.64 -3.44
CA VAL A 183 -14.59 1.91 -2.00
C VAL A 183 -14.47 0.60 -1.21
N ILE A 184 -15.26 -0.42 -1.52
CA ILE A 184 -15.22 -1.70 -0.80
C ILE A 184 -13.89 -2.42 -1.02
N ALA A 185 -13.46 -2.58 -2.27
CA ALA A 185 -12.20 -3.24 -2.58
C ALA A 185 -10.97 -2.50 -2.00
N GLY A 186 -10.98 -1.15 -2.02
CA GLY A 186 -9.98 -0.33 -1.35
C GLY A 186 -9.98 -0.55 0.17
N SER A 187 -11.16 -0.63 0.77
CA SER A 187 -11.29 -0.91 2.22
C SER A 187 -10.81 -2.32 2.58
N ARG A 188 -10.99 -3.30 1.70
CA ARG A 188 -10.43 -4.65 1.85
C ARG A 188 -8.91 -4.67 1.92
N TYR A 189 -8.25 -3.80 1.16
CA TYR A 189 -6.79 -3.67 1.24
C TYR A 189 -6.32 -3.40 2.67
N ASN A 190 -7.01 -2.52 3.38
CA ASN A 190 -6.68 -2.13 4.76
C ASN A 190 -7.23 -3.12 5.82
N ARG A 191 -8.43 -3.66 5.61
CA ARG A 191 -9.20 -4.44 6.60
C ARG A 191 -9.12 -5.95 6.41
N GLY A 192 -8.65 -6.42 5.24
CA GLY A 192 -8.64 -7.84 4.91
C GLY A 192 -10.03 -8.43 4.65
N THR A 193 -10.12 -9.77 4.70
CA THR A 193 -11.28 -10.54 4.25
C THR A 193 -12.12 -11.13 5.38
N ALA A 194 -11.75 -10.95 6.65
CA ALA A 194 -12.44 -11.57 7.79
C ALA A 194 -13.89 -11.07 7.98
N ARG A 195 -14.19 -9.85 7.57
CA ARG A 195 -15.52 -9.25 7.74
C ARG A 195 -16.40 -9.55 6.51
N PRO A 196 -17.70 -9.87 6.66
CA PRO A 196 -18.58 -10.13 5.53
C PRO A 196 -18.85 -8.87 4.69
N LEU A 197 -19.14 -9.06 3.40
CA LEU A 197 -19.41 -7.96 2.44
C LEU A 197 -20.60 -7.08 2.90
N LYS A 198 -21.63 -7.68 3.48
CA LYS A 198 -22.82 -6.95 3.97
C LYS A 198 -22.49 -5.81 4.94
N ASP A 199 -21.45 -5.97 5.76
CA ASP A 199 -21.04 -4.95 6.72
C ASP A 199 -20.40 -3.74 6.01
N PHE A 200 -19.66 -3.96 4.92
CA PHE A 200 -19.14 -2.88 4.09
C PHE A 200 -20.26 -2.15 3.33
N ILE A 201 -21.24 -2.89 2.79
CA ILE A 201 -22.40 -2.30 2.12
C ILE A 201 -23.21 -1.46 3.11
N GLN A 202 -23.40 -1.95 4.35
CA GLN A 202 -24.08 -1.16 5.39
C GLN A 202 -23.26 0.09 5.76
N SER A 203 -21.95 -0.08 5.94
CA SER A 203 -21.04 1.03 6.24
C SER A 203 -21.07 2.14 5.18
N LEU A 204 -21.31 1.82 3.92
CA LEU A 204 -21.49 2.82 2.85
C LEU A 204 -22.74 3.68 3.04
N LYS A 205 -23.78 3.15 3.64
CA LYS A 205 -25.06 3.86 3.89
C LYS A 205 -25.03 4.65 5.19
N ASP A 206 -24.10 4.35 6.10
CA ASP A 206 -24.03 4.99 7.40
C ASP A 206 -23.66 6.46 7.32
N LEU A 207 -24.33 7.27 8.14
CA LEU A 207 -24.04 8.70 8.29
C LEU A 207 -22.68 8.93 9.00
N PRO A 208 -22.05 10.09 8.79
CA PRO A 208 -20.87 10.47 9.57
C PRO A 208 -21.13 10.37 11.09
N GLY A 209 -20.15 9.84 11.83
CA GLY A 209 -20.23 9.65 13.28
C GLY A 209 -20.71 8.27 13.72
N LYS A 210 -21.27 7.44 12.83
CA LYS A 210 -21.57 6.02 13.13
C LYS A 210 -20.26 5.21 13.22
N SER A 211 -20.15 4.34 14.23
CA SER A 211 -18.94 3.51 14.44
C SER A 211 -18.63 2.63 13.22
N ASP A 212 -19.66 2.05 12.62
CA ASP A 212 -19.51 1.10 11.51
C ASP A 212 -19.11 1.77 10.19
N ARG A 213 -19.33 3.09 10.04
CA ARG A 213 -18.85 3.87 8.91
C ARG A 213 -17.33 3.77 8.74
N THR A 214 -16.59 3.52 9.80
CA THR A 214 -15.14 3.37 9.76
C THR A 214 -14.67 2.19 8.89
N TYR A 215 -15.55 1.22 8.59
CA TYR A 215 -15.17 0.05 7.77
C TYR A 215 -14.86 0.46 6.33
N THR A 216 -15.51 1.50 5.80
CA THR A 216 -15.31 2.00 4.44
C THR A 216 -14.50 3.30 4.37
N GLU A 217 -14.02 3.84 5.50
CA GLU A 217 -13.34 5.14 5.50
C GLU A 217 -12.06 5.17 4.66
N TYR A 218 -11.30 4.06 4.65
CA TYR A 218 -10.11 3.95 3.81
C TYR A 218 -10.46 4.06 2.31
N GLY A 219 -11.43 3.31 1.83
CA GLY A 219 -11.86 3.36 0.43
C GLY A 219 -12.53 4.70 0.06
N ARG A 220 -13.25 5.33 1.01
CA ARG A 220 -13.79 6.68 0.82
C ARG A 220 -12.69 7.73 0.69
N ALA A 221 -11.62 7.63 1.47
CA ALA A 221 -10.44 8.48 1.32
C ALA A 221 -9.82 8.31 -0.07
N MET A 222 -9.68 7.08 -0.54
CA MET A 222 -9.23 6.81 -1.91
C MET A 222 -10.12 7.49 -2.96
N LEU A 223 -11.44 7.38 -2.82
CA LEU A 223 -12.39 7.96 -3.78
C LEU A 223 -12.29 9.50 -3.82
N ARG A 224 -12.08 10.15 -2.67
CA ARG A 224 -11.86 11.61 -2.61
C ARG A 224 -10.63 12.06 -3.40
N HIS A 225 -9.58 11.25 -3.43
CA HIS A 225 -8.33 11.55 -4.15
C HIS A 225 -8.30 11.03 -5.59
N ARG A 226 -9.36 10.38 -6.06
CA ARG A 226 -9.38 9.71 -7.37
C ARG A 226 -9.08 10.66 -8.53
N ALA A 227 -9.68 11.85 -8.53
CA ALA A 227 -9.45 12.85 -9.60
C ALA A 227 -8.01 13.36 -9.61
N GLU A 228 -7.44 13.63 -8.43
CA GLU A 228 -6.03 14.02 -8.28
C GLU A 228 -5.08 12.93 -8.80
N VAL A 229 -5.32 11.68 -8.43
CA VAL A 229 -4.51 10.54 -8.85
C VAL A 229 -4.59 10.33 -10.36
N LYS A 230 -5.78 10.48 -10.96
CA LYS A 230 -5.92 10.45 -12.43
C LYS A 230 -5.04 11.49 -13.10
N ALA A 231 -5.06 12.72 -12.62
CA ALA A 231 -4.21 13.79 -13.15
C ALA A 231 -2.72 13.47 -13.03
N LEU A 232 -2.26 12.96 -11.86
CA LEU A 232 -0.86 12.55 -11.66
C LEU A 232 -0.43 11.41 -12.60
N LEU A 233 -1.34 10.50 -12.90
CA LEU A 233 -1.12 9.36 -13.81
C LEU A 233 -1.38 9.73 -15.29
N GLY A 234 -1.98 10.88 -15.58
CA GLY A 234 -2.35 11.32 -16.92
C GLY A 234 -3.42 10.43 -17.56
N LEU A 235 -4.44 10.09 -16.78
CA LEU A 235 -5.63 9.33 -17.16
C LEU A 235 -6.83 10.26 -17.38
#